data_a01ad2db4a009eda82c011fd5db71712
#
_entry.id   a01ad2db4a009eda82c011fd5db71712
#
_cell.length_a   1.000
_cell.length_b   1.000
_cell.length_c   1.000
_cell.angle_alpha   90.00
_cell.angle_beta   90.00
_cell.angle_gamma   90.00
#
_symmetry.space_group_name_H-M   'P 1'
#
loop_
_entity.id
_entity.type
_entity.pdbx_description
1 polymer ?
#
loop_
_entity_poly.entity_id
_entity_poly.type
_entity_poly.pdbx_seq_one_letter_code
_entity_poly.pdbx_strand_id
1 'polypeptide(L)'
;MSEEIFDVVNAQDEVVGHRVRHEVHRLGLMHRAVHVLVFNAQGEVFLQKRSLKKDIAAGKWDSSSSGHLDRGEAYDDCAVREVREEIGLHLPQPPTRLFKLEACPETGWDFCWIYRCHSEGPFVLHPEEIETGGWFATETVTRWVDGQPQEFASAFVLLWKKLQAQELQAQKKR
;
A
#
# COMPACT_ATOMS: atom_id res chain seq x y z
N MET A 1 -21.23 10.78 -8.03
CA MET A 1 -20.05 9.89 -7.97
C MET A 1 -20.53 8.47 -7.76
N SER A 2 -20.05 7.53 -8.56
CA SER A 2 -20.35 6.12 -8.33
C SER A 2 -19.68 5.66 -7.05
N GLU A 3 -20.43 5.00 -6.18
CA GLU A 3 -19.89 4.42 -4.95
C GLU A 3 -18.97 3.24 -5.30
N GLU A 4 -17.77 3.20 -4.72
CA GLU A 4 -16.83 2.09 -4.93
C GLU A 4 -17.41 0.77 -4.42
N ILE A 5 -17.29 -0.27 -5.23
CA ILE A 5 -17.75 -1.63 -4.90
C ILE A 5 -16.53 -2.53 -4.83
N PHE A 6 -16.35 -3.21 -3.70
CA PHE A 6 -15.28 -4.17 -3.47
C PHE A 6 -15.76 -5.61 -3.51
N ASP A 7 -14.90 -6.50 -3.97
CA ASP A 7 -15.08 -7.92 -3.76
C ASP A 7 -14.83 -8.26 -2.30
N VAL A 8 -15.78 -8.97 -1.69
CA VAL A 8 -15.64 -9.55 -0.35
C VAL A 8 -15.08 -10.95 -0.52
N VAL A 9 -14.06 -11.27 0.29
CA VAL A 9 -13.35 -12.56 0.19
C VAL A 9 -13.45 -13.36 1.49
N ASN A 10 -13.18 -14.67 1.39
CA ASN A 10 -13.04 -15.56 2.54
C ASN A 10 -11.58 -15.60 3.06
N ALA A 11 -11.31 -16.42 4.06
CA ALA A 11 -9.96 -16.56 4.64
C ALA A 11 -8.91 -17.14 3.68
N GLN A 12 -9.32 -17.71 2.55
CA GLN A 12 -8.47 -18.21 1.48
C GLN A 12 -8.27 -17.19 0.35
N ASP A 13 -8.74 -15.94 0.54
CA ASP A 13 -8.74 -14.90 -0.48
C ASP A 13 -9.53 -15.27 -1.74
N GLU A 14 -10.63 -16.00 -1.56
CA GLU A 14 -11.58 -16.32 -2.64
C GLU A 14 -12.79 -15.40 -2.56
N VAL A 15 -13.23 -14.91 -3.71
CA VAL A 15 -14.41 -14.01 -3.79
C VAL A 15 -15.67 -14.75 -3.40
N VAL A 16 -16.37 -14.25 -2.38
CA VAL A 16 -17.64 -14.80 -1.87
C VAL A 16 -18.81 -13.84 -2.02
N GLY A 17 -18.57 -12.63 -2.48
CA GLY A 17 -19.61 -11.61 -2.70
C GLY A 17 -18.99 -10.26 -3.03
N HIS A 18 -19.82 -9.24 -3.00
CA HIS A 18 -19.39 -7.86 -3.16
C HIS A 18 -20.26 -6.92 -2.35
N ARG A 19 -19.72 -5.77 -1.93
CA ARG A 19 -20.40 -4.73 -1.18
C ARG A 19 -19.81 -3.37 -1.52
N VAL A 20 -20.57 -2.33 -1.24
CA VAL A 20 -20.07 -0.96 -1.30
C VAL A 20 -19.02 -0.72 -0.22
N ARG A 21 -18.04 0.09 -0.53
CA ARG A 21 -16.85 0.37 0.31
C ARG A 21 -17.20 0.64 1.78
N HIS A 22 -18.16 1.53 2.04
CA HIS A 22 -18.50 1.90 3.42
C HIS A 22 -19.09 0.74 4.24
N GLU A 23 -19.82 -0.19 3.61
CA GLU A 23 -20.31 -1.40 4.27
C GLU A 23 -19.19 -2.37 4.58
N VAL A 24 -18.25 -2.56 3.64
CA VAL A 24 -17.08 -3.44 3.81
C VAL A 24 -16.28 -2.99 5.03
N HIS A 25 -15.96 -1.72 5.13
CA HIS A 25 -15.20 -1.17 6.25
C HIS A 25 -15.99 -1.18 7.57
N ARG A 26 -17.27 -0.78 7.55
CA ARG A 26 -18.13 -0.78 8.74
C ARG A 26 -18.33 -2.17 9.34
N LEU A 27 -18.44 -3.18 8.50
CA LEU A 27 -18.66 -4.57 8.92
C LEU A 27 -17.36 -5.35 9.15
N GLY A 28 -16.19 -4.77 8.85
CA GLY A 28 -14.90 -5.45 8.97
C GLY A 28 -14.80 -6.68 8.07
N LEU A 29 -15.34 -6.60 6.85
CA LEU A 29 -15.30 -7.70 5.90
C LEU A 29 -13.92 -7.79 5.25
N MET A 30 -13.45 -9.03 5.04
CA MET A 30 -12.19 -9.24 4.33
C MET A 30 -12.33 -8.84 2.86
N HIS A 31 -11.36 -8.08 2.40
CA HIS A 31 -11.29 -7.57 1.03
C HIS A 31 -9.84 -7.50 0.56
N ARG A 32 -9.53 -6.73 -0.48
CA ARG A 32 -8.23 -6.77 -1.14
C ARG A 32 -7.65 -5.38 -1.34
N ALA A 33 -6.33 -5.27 -1.12
CA ALA A 33 -5.59 -4.05 -1.38
C ALA A 33 -4.20 -4.34 -1.95
N VAL A 34 -3.57 -3.30 -2.44
CA VAL A 34 -2.16 -3.29 -2.87
C VAL A 34 -1.40 -2.18 -2.18
N HIS A 35 -0.12 -2.43 -1.94
CA HIS A 35 0.85 -1.41 -1.57
C HIS A 35 2.02 -1.46 -2.53
N VAL A 36 2.41 -0.33 -3.09
CA VAL A 36 3.55 -0.23 -4.00
C VAL A 36 4.63 0.63 -3.35
N LEU A 37 5.84 0.08 -3.28
CA LEU A 37 7.04 0.77 -2.81
C LEU A 37 7.87 1.17 -4.03
N VAL A 38 8.07 2.45 -4.24
CA VAL A 38 8.90 3.00 -5.32
C VAL A 38 10.26 3.39 -4.75
N PHE A 39 11.32 2.87 -5.35
CA PHE A 39 12.72 3.14 -4.97
C PHE A 39 13.42 3.92 -6.08
N ASN A 40 14.32 4.82 -5.71
CA ASN A 40 15.21 5.52 -6.65
C ASN A 40 16.55 4.78 -6.81
N ALA A 41 17.44 5.31 -7.63
CA ALA A 41 18.78 4.74 -7.87
C ALA A 41 19.69 4.80 -6.63
N GLN A 42 19.43 5.69 -5.67
CA GLN A 42 20.13 5.79 -4.41
C GLN A 42 19.64 4.78 -3.35
N GLY A 43 18.60 3.99 -3.69
CA GLY A 43 17.98 3.04 -2.77
C GLY A 43 17.04 3.67 -1.74
N GLU A 44 16.69 4.95 -1.91
CA GLU A 44 15.68 5.61 -1.09
C GLU A 44 14.28 5.19 -1.53
N VAL A 45 13.35 5.10 -0.59
CA VAL A 45 11.93 4.83 -0.83
C VAL A 45 11.14 6.12 -0.83
N PHE A 46 10.23 6.26 -1.79
CA PHE A 46 9.25 7.34 -1.78
C PHE A 46 8.09 6.97 -0.85
N LEU A 47 7.79 7.83 0.12
CA LEU A 47 6.61 7.68 0.99
C LEU A 47 5.65 8.82 0.77
N GLN A 48 4.34 8.51 0.80
CA GLN A 48 3.28 9.50 0.81
C GLN A 48 2.82 9.82 2.22
N LYS A 49 2.42 11.07 2.46
CA LYS A 49 1.63 11.46 3.62
C LYS A 49 0.18 11.57 3.17
N ARG A 50 -0.68 10.75 3.74
CA ARG A 50 -2.09 10.66 3.38
C ARG A 50 -2.81 11.97 3.64
N SER A 51 -3.68 12.37 2.73
CA SER A 51 -4.53 13.55 2.90
C SER A 51 -5.36 13.47 4.19
N LEU A 52 -5.58 14.60 4.82
CA LEU A 52 -6.49 14.73 5.98
C LEU A 52 -7.96 14.48 5.60
N LYS A 53 -8.28 14.43 4.32
CA LYS A 53 -9.61 14.11 3.79
C LYS A 53 -9.92 12.60 3.76
N LYS A 54 -8.91 11.76 3.97
CA LYS A 54 -9.08 10.30 3.97
C LYS A 54 -9.88 9.85 5.19
N ASP A 55 -10.72 8.84 5.01
CA ASP A 55 -11.51 8.19 6.07
C ASP A 55 -10.67 7.25 6.95
N ILE A 56 -9.58 6.71 6.40
CA ILE A 56 -8.67 5.78 7.09
C ILE A 56 -7.26 6.35 7.10
N ALA A 57 -6.61 6.33 8.28
CA ALA A 57 -5.22 6.76 8.48
C ALA A 57 -4.92 8.17 7.93
N ALA A 58 -5.87 9.12 8.07
CA ALA A 58 -5.70 10.50 7.65
C ALA A 58 -4.44 11.14 8.26
N GLY A 59 -3.64 11.83 7.44
CA GLY A 59 -2.44 12.54 7.87
C GLY A 59 -1.26 11.64 8.26
N LYS A 60 -1.36 10.31 8.08
CA LYS A 60 -0.28 9.38 8.38
C LYS A 60 0.59 9.11 7.14
N TRP A 61 1.84 8.71 7.41
CA TRP A 61 2.74 8.25 6.36
C TRP A 61 2.38 6.84 5.91
N ASP A 62 2.56 6.56 4.63
CA ASP A 62 2.21 5.29 4.02
C ASP A 62 3.15 4.98 2.84
N SER A 63 2.97 3.83 2.22
CA SER A 63 3.65 3.39 1.01
C SER A 63 3.64 4.46 -0.08
N SER A 64 4.44 4.31 -1.12
CA SER A 64 4.47 5.25 -2.25
C SER A 64 3.10 5.41 -2.88
N SER A 65 2.38 4.30 -3.04
CA SER A 65 0.98 4.23 -3.45
C SER A 65 0.30 3.04 -2.80
N SER A 66 -1.00 3.17 -2.52
CA SER A 66 -1.81 2.08 -1.95
C SER A 66 -3.28 2.28 -2.26
N GLY A 67 -3.99 1.20 -2.49
CA GLY A 67 -5.44 1.27 -2.72
C GLY A 67 -6.10 -0.08 -2.74
N HIS A 68 -7.44 -0.04 -2.74
CA HIS A 68 -8.26 -1.23 -2.77
C HIS A 68 -8.54 -1.67 -4.21
N LEU A 69 -8.72 -2.98 -4.39
CA LEU A 69 -9.16 -3.53 -5.65
C LEU A 69 -10.64 -3.18 -5.88
N ASP A 70 -10.94 -2.71 -7.08
CA ASP A 70 -12.32 -2.62 -7.55
C ASP A 70 -12.92 -4.01 -7.77
N ARG A 71 -14.24 -4.10 -7.82
CA ARG A 71 -14.94 -5.35 -8.10
C ARG A 71 -14.43 -6.00 -9.38
N GLY A 72 -13.97 -7.25 -9.27
CA GLY A 72 -13.46 -8.04 -10.39
C GLY A 72 -12.04 -7.65 -10.87
N GLU A 73 -11.39 -6.71 -10.20
CA GLU A 73 -10.04 -6.29 -10.53
C GLU A 73 -9.00 -7.32 -10.04
N ALA A 74 -7.93 -7.51 -10.82
CA ALA A 74 -6.79 -8.31 -10.39
C ALA A 74 -5.79 -7.45 -9.59
N TYR A 75 -5.03 -8.06 -8.67
CA TYR A 75 -4.03 -7.36 -7.86
C TYR A 75 -3.01 -6.59 -8.70
N ASP A 76 -2.49 -7.19 -9.77
CA ASP A 76 -1.48 -6.55 -10.63
C ASP A 76 -2.04 -5.33 -11.38
N ASP A 77 -3.30 -5.41 -11.84
CA ASP A 77 -3.97 -4.30 -12.51
C ASP A 77 -4.24 -3.14 -11.54
N CYS A 78 -4.67 -3.46 -10.31
CA CYS A 78 -4.83 -2.47 -9.25
C CYS A 78 -3.50 -1.76 -8.95
N ALA A 79 -2.39 -2.48 -8.84
CA ALA A 79 -1.09 -1.87 -8.57
C ALA A 79 -0.69 -0.86 -9.68
N VAL A 80 -0.91 -1.19 -10.95
CA VAL A 80 -0.67 -0.28 -12.08
C VAL A 80 -1.60 0.93 -12.04
N ARG A 81 -2.88 0.72 -11.76
CA ARG A 81 -3.89 1.79 -11.69
C ARG A 81 -3.58 2.76 -10.55
N GLU A 82 -3.32 2.26 -9.35
CA GLU A 82 -3.10 3.09 -8.17
C GLU A 82 -1.86 3.98 -8.29
N VAL A 83 -0.72 3.47 -8.77
CA VAL A 83 0.47 4.32 -8.94
C VAL A 83 0.26 5.42 -9.98
N ARG A 84 -0.56 5.15 -11.00
CA ARG A 84 -0.91 6.16 -12.00
C ARG A 84 -1.85 7.22 -11.40
N GLU A 85 -2.88 6.81 -10.66
CA GLU A 85 -3.89 7.69 -10.11
C GLU A 85 -3.36 8.54 -8.96
N GLU A 86 -2.61 7.95 -8.04
CA GLU A 86 -2.13 8.63 -6.83
C GLU A 86 -0.87 9.47 -7.06
N ILE A 87 0.11 8.98 -7.81
CA ILE A 87 1.42 9.64 -7.98
C ILE A 87 1.80 9.94 -9.44
N GLY A 88 0.90 9.68 -10.39
CA GLY A 88 1.15 9.96 -11.82
C GLY A 88 2.21 9.10 -12.48
N LEU A 89 2.58 7.96 -11.88
CA LEU A 89 3.60 7.07 -12.42
C LEU A 89 2.97 6.08 -13.41
N HIS A 90 3.40 6.14 -14.66
CA HIS A 90 2.96 5.23 -15.71
C HIS A 90 3.91 4.04 -15.81
N LEU A 91 3.42 2.84 -15.49
CA LEU A 91 4.18 1.60 -15.60
C LEU A 91 3.77 0.84 -16.87
N PRO A 92 4.72 0.38 -17.70
CA PRO A 92 4.41 -0.39 -18.92
C PRO A 92 3.96 -1.83 -18.63
N GLN A 93 4.22 -2.31 -17.41
CA GLN A 93 3.87 -3.64 -16.90
C GLN A 93 3.70 -3.59 -15.40
N PRO A 94 3.05 -4.59 -14.78
CA PRO A 94 2.90 -4.66 -13.34
C PRO A 94 4.25 -4.61 -12.61
N PRO A 95 4.33 -3.93 -11.45
CA PRO A 95 5.53 -3.93 -10.62
C PRO A 95 5.82 -5.32 -10.05
N THR A 96 7.02 -5.52 -9.53
CA THR A 96 7.43 -6.81 -8.98
C THR A 96 6.71 -7.10 -7.66
N ARG A 97 6.06 -8.26 -7.55
CA ARG A 97 5.48 -8.76 -6.29
C ARG A 97 6.60 -9.13 -5.31
N LEU A 98 6.48 -8.68 -4.07
CA LEU A 98 7.40 -9.03 -2.99
C LEU A 98 6.83 -10.13 -2.09
N PHE A 99 5.70 -9.85 -1.47
CA PHE A 99 4.99 -10.77 -0.58
C PHE A 99 3.54 -10.32 -0.37
N LYS A 100 2.75 -11.20 0.21
CA LYS A 100 1.37 -10.94 0.60
C LYS A 100 1.25 -10.85 2.12
N LEU A 101 0.46 -9.90 2.61
CA LEU A 101 -0.02 -9.84 3.99
C LEU A 101 -1.41 -10.47 4.05
N GLU A 102 -1.63 -11.26 5.08
CA GLU A 102 -2.94 -11.81 5.41
C GLU A 102 -3.86 -10.72 5.98
N ALA A 103 -5.16 -10.89 5.75
CA ALA A 103 -6.16 -9.99 6.31
C ALA A 103 -6.17 -10.06 7.85
N CYS A 104 -6.02 -8.92 8.50
CA CYS A 104 -5.99 -8.79 9.94
C CYS A 104 -6.45 -7.37 10.35
N PRO A 105 -6.68 -7.10 11.64
CA PRO A 105 -7.08 -5.76 12.08
C PRO A 105 -6.12 -4.66 11.65
N GLU A 106 -4.81 -4.91 11.68
CA GLU A 106 -3.78 -3.92 11.32
C GLU A 106 -3.79 -3.61 9.82
N THR A 107 -4.19 -4.53 8.97
CA THR A 107 -4.39 -4.28 7.53
C THR A 107 -5.78 -3.69 7.22
N GLY A 108 -6.64 -3.51 8.21
CA GLY A 108 -8.04 -3.13 7.98
C GLY A 108 -8.87 -4.27 7.39
N TRP A 109 -8.49 -5.51 7.62
CA TRP A 109 -9.06 -6.73 7.05
C TRP A 109 -8.82 -6.88 5.54
N ASP A 110 -7.74 -6.26 5.04
CA ASP A 110 -7.26 -6.45 3.67
C ASP A 110 -6.26 -7.60 3.55
N PHE A 111 -6.44 -8.44 2.54
CA PHE A 111 -5.32 -9.15 1.94
C PHE A 111 -4.54 -8.14 1.10
N CYS A 112 -3.26 -7.91 1.41
CA CYS A 112 -2.43 -6.92 0.73
C CYS A 112 -1.29 -7.58 -0.03
N TRP A 113 -1.25 -7.45 -1.36
CA TRP A 113 -0.02 -7.69 -2.11
C TRP A 113 0.89 -6.47 -2.04
N ILE A 114 2.15 -6.70 -1.71
CA ILE A 114 3.20 -5.68 -1.64
C ILE A 114 4.07 -5.80 -2.88
N TYR A 115 4.26 -4.66 -3.54
CA TYR A 115 4.99 -4.55 -4.80
C TYR A 115 6.18 -3.62 -4.67
N ARG A 116 7.15 -3.79 -5.57
CA ARG A 116 8.32 -2.92 -5.72
C ARG A 116 8.50 -2.52 -7.17
N CYS A 117 8.81 -1.25 -7.39
CA CYS A 117 9.31 -0.77 -8.68
C CYS A 117 10.39 0.30 -8.50
N HIS A 118 10.99 0.74 -9.58
CA HIS A 118 12.01 1.77 -9.61
C HIS A 118 11.54 2.95 -10.45
N SER A 119 11.73 4.16 -9.92
CA SER A 119 11.49 5.43 -10.63
C SER A 119 12.24 6.55 -9.92
N GLU A 120 12.74 7.49 -10.69
CA GLU A 120 13.35 8.72 -10.15
C GLU A 120 12.33 9.85 -9.94
N GLY A 121 11.08 9.64 -10.32
CA GLY A 121 10.11 10.72 -10.40
C GLY A 121 10.41 11.66 -11.59
N PRO A 122 9.98 12.92 -11.54
CA PRO A 122 9.12 13.49 -10.49
C PRO A 122 7.72 12.91 -10.51
N PHE A 123 7.02 12.99 -9.38
CA PHE A 123 5.63 12.51 -9.24
C PHE A 123 4.64 13.68 -9.25
N VAL A 124 3.44 13.38 -9.75
CA VAL A 124 2.28 14.29 -9.66
C VAL A 124 1.32 13.70 -8.65
N LEU A 125 1.32 14.26 -7.44
CA LEU A 125 0.52 13.75 -6.33
C LEU A 125 -0.94 14.15 -6.47
N HIS A 126 -1.86 13.19 -6.29
CA HIS A 126 -3.30 13.45 -6.32
C HIS A 126 -3.72 14.21 -5.04
N PRO A 127 -4.22 15.46 -5.14
CA PRO A 127 -4.39 16.32 -3.96
C PRO A 127 -5.50 15.88 -2.99
N GLU A 128 -6.47 15.07 -3.45
CA GLU A 128 -7.50 14.51 -2.58
C GLU A 128 -6.98 13.29 -1.80
N GLU A 129 -5.96 12.60 -2.32
CA GLU A 129 -5.40 11.37 -1.75
C GLU A 129 -4.15 11.64 -0.90
N ILE A 130 -3.30 12.55 -1.34
CA ILE A 130 -1.95 12.77 -0.81
C ILE A 130 -1.73 14.24 -0.45
N GLU A 131 -1.36 14.51 0.80
CA GLU A 131 -0.98 15.85 1.27
C GLU A 131 0.41 16.24 0.76
N THR A 132 1.38 15.33 0.90
CA THR A 132 2.78 15.50 0.48
C THR A 132 3.47 14.14 0.37
N GLY A 133 4.69 14.14 -0.15
CA GLY A 133 5.54 12.95 -0.19
C GLY A 133 7.00 13.32 -0.27
N GLY A 134 7.86 12.33 -0.09
CA GLY A 134 9.30 12.55 -0.13
C GLY A 134 10.09 11.23 -0.20
N TRP A 135 11.35 11.38 -0.55
CA TRP A 135 12.33 10.31 -0.57
C TRP A 135 13.02 10.17 0.79
N PHE A 136 13.15 8.94 1.26
CA PHE A 136 13.77 8.63 2.55
C PHE A 136 14.69 7.43 2.41
N ALA A 137 15.87 7.52 3.04
CA ALA A 137 16.75 6.36 3.19
C ALA A 137 16.06 5.24 3.98
N THR A 138 16.23 4.00 3.58
CA THR A 138 15.56 2.84 4.19
C THR A 138 15.88 2.70 5.68
N GLU A 139 17.11 3.00 6.08
CA GLU A 139 17.54 3.00 7.49
C GLU A 139 16.84 4.09 8.31
N THR A 140 16.55 5.25 7.69
CA THR A 140 15.80 6.33 8.32
C THR A 140 14.35 5.90 8.55
N VAL A 141 13.71 5.30 7.54
CA VAL A 141 12.33 4.79 7.66
C VAL A 141 12.26 3.71 8.74
N THR A 142 13.22 2.79 8.77
CA THR A 142 13.25 1.71 9.77
C THR A 142 13.31 2.26 11.20
N ARG A 143 14.22 3.19 11.47
CA ARG A 143 14.31 3.84 12.80
C ARG A 143 13.06 4.64 13.14
N TRP A 144 12.46 5.30 12.15
CA TRP A 144 11.24 6.09 12.34
C TRP A 144 10.04 5.20 12.64
N VAL A 145 9.85 4.11 11.89
CA VAL A 145 8.79 3.11 12.16
C VAL A 145 8.96 2.47 13.54
N ASP A 146 10.19 2.16 13.95
CA ASP A 146 10.46 1.55 15.27
C ASP A 146 10.21 2.53 16.43
N GLY A 147 10.60 3.78 16.26
CA GLY A 147 10.49 4.81 17.31
C GLY A 147 9.12 5.48 17.39
N GLN A 148 8.45 5.65 16.27
CA GLN A 148 7.20 6.42 16.17
C GLN A 148 6.19 5.74 15.22
N PRO A 149 5.82 4.46 15.47
CA PRO A 149 4.91 3.71 14.58
C PRO A 149 3.55 4.36 14.40
N GLN A 150 3.10 5.18 15.37
CA GLN A 150 1.82 5.90 15.31
C GLN A 150 1.77 6.98 14.21
N GLU A 151 2.90 7.39 13.67
CA GLU A 151 2.95 8.33 12.54
C GLU A 151 2.66 7.67 11.18
N PHE A 152 2.57 6.35 11.17
CA PHE A 152 2.34 5.56 9.98
C PHE A 152 0.97 4.87 9.98
N ALA A 153 0.45 4.60 8.78
CA ALA A 153 -0.66 3.67 8.62
C ALA A 153 -0.26 2.28 9.16
N SER A 154 -1.18 1.61 9.86
CA SER A 154 -0.88 0.33 10.53
C SER A 154 -0.43 -0.77 9.56
N ALA A 155 -1.03 -0.83 8.37
CA ALA A 155 -0.61 -1.76 7.32
C ALA A 155 0.83 -1.49 6.87
N PHE A 156 1.23 -0.21 6.76
CA PHE A 156 2.60 0.15 6.40
C PHE A 156 3.60 -0.32 7.47
N VAL A 157 3.29 -0.18 8.74
CA VAL A 157 4.15 -0.69 9.83
C VAL A 157 4.39 -2.19 9.68
N LEU A 158 3.33 -2.96 9.41
CA LEU A 158 3.44 -4.41 9.20
C LEU A 158 4.30 -4.75 7.98
N LEU A 159 4.00 -4.16 6.83
CA LEU A 159 4.71 -4.47 5.59
C LEU A 159 6.19 -4.09 5.69
N TRP A 160 6.52 -2.94 6.31
CA TRP A 160 7.88 -2.49 6.43
C TRP A 160 8.71 -3.41 7.33
N LYS A 161 8.18 -3.81 8.47
CA LYS A 161 8.85 -4.78 9.37
C LYS A 161 9.08 -6.13 8.70
N LYS A 162 8.10 -6.62 7.93
CA LYS A 162 8.25 -7.87 7.17
C LYS A 162 9.31 -7.75 6.08
N LEU A 163 9.34 -6.63 5.34
CA LEU A 163 10.35 -6.36 4.33
C LEU A 163 11.76 -6.38 4.94
N GLN A 164 11.97 -5.65 6.03
CA GLN A 164 13.27 -5.59 6.70
C GLN A 164 13.72 -6.96 7.22
N ALA A 165 12.81 -7.76 7.77
CA ALA A 165 13.12 -9.12 8.22
C ALA A 165 13.56 -10.02 7.06
N GLN A 166 12.93 -9.92 5.90
CA GLN A 166 13.31 -10.69 4.70
C GLN A 166 14.67 -10.27 4.14
N GLU A 167 14.97 -8.97 4.11
CA GLU A 167 16.27 -8.45 3.65
C GLU A 167 17.42 -8.90 4.56
N LEU A 168 17.22 -8.85 5.89
CA LEU A 168 18.20 -9.37 6.86
C LEU A 168 18.45 -10.87 6.70
N GLN A 169 17.40 -11.67 6.43
CA GLN A 169 17.55 -13.10 6.19
C GLN A 169 18.30 -13.37 4.88
N ALA A 170 18.06 -12.59 3.83
CA ALA A 170 18.76 -12.72 2.56
C ALA A 170 20.24 -12.39 2.67
N GLN A 171 20.62 -11.39 3.51
CA GLN A 171 22.02 -11.03 3.77
C GLN A 171 22.78 -12.12 4.54
N LYS A 172 22.13 -12.82 5.48
CA LYS A 172 22.74 -13.91 6.27
C LYS A 172 23.01 -15.19 5.46
N LYS A 173 22.39 -15.33 4.30
CA LYS A 173 22.54 -16.50 3.41
C LYS A 173 23.63 -16.30 2.34
N ARG A 174 24.24 -15.11 2.25
CA ARG A 174 25.36 -14.79 1.35
C ARG A 174 26.68 -14.87 2.08
#